data_437287a49130713cbb5f84ce4e3817c7
#
_entry.id   437287a49130713cbb5f84ce4e3817c7
#
_cell.length_a   1.000
_cell.length_b   1.000
_cell.length_c   1.000
_cell.angle_alpha   90.00
_cell.angle_beta   90.00
_cell.angle_gamma   90.00
#
_symmetry.space_group_name_H-M   'P 1'
#
loop_
_entity.id
_entity.type
_entity.pdbx_description
1 polymer ?
#
loop_
_entity_poly.entity_id
_entity_poly.type
_entity_poly.pdbx_seq_one_letter_code
_entity_poly.pdbx_strand_id
1 'polypeptide(L)'
;MLDGRLSLLTPEGVSLALVPAGPARRALAWAIDFVIWLIALFVFAIALRFAIGSGGLNEGIFLVGLFVSYWGYPVLCEVYFGGRTLGKRWLGLEVVRADGLPVGWRESATRNLLLAADFLPLCYAAGLVSMLTDPQFRRLGDLVAGTLVVYSAKPRPRQAALDAAPMPLPFPLDPEQQRALIDLIERAERLPLSRRLELADLAEPLTGLRGEASLERLRAYAAGLTR
;
A
#
# COMPACT_ATOMS: atom_id res chain seq x y z
N MET A 1 -11.67 1.79 19.68
CA MET A 1 -11.02 1.81 18.35
C MET A 1 -11.07 3.24 17.83
N LEU A 2 -10.18 4.12 18.30
CA LEU A 2 -10.22 5.55 17.94
C LEU A 2 -9.25 5.93 16.80
N ASP A 3 -8.38 4.99 16.35
CA ASP A 3 -7.32 5.33 15.37
C ASP A 3 -7.49 4.72 13.98
N GLY A 4 -8.56 3.95 13.70
CA GLY A 4 -8.76 3.33 12.39
C GLY A 4 -7.60 2.43 11.89
N ARG A 5 -6.66 2.09 12.76
CA ARG A 5 -5.51 1.24 12.46
C ARG A 5 -5.79 -0.19 12.82
N LEU A 6 -5.57 -1.08 11.89
CA LEU A 6 -5.64 -2.52 12.09
C LEU A 6 -4.24 -3.02 12.43
N SER A 7 -4.04 -3.55 13.62
CA SER A 7 -2.79 -4.26 13.96
C SER A 7 -2.94 -5.72 13.57
N LEU A 8 -2.17 -6.16 12.58
CA LEU A 8 -2.03 -7.55 12.21
C LEU A 8 -0.71 -8.08 12.77
N LEU A 9 -0.77 -9.22 13.44
CA LEU A 9 0.42 -9.97 13.81
C LEU A 9 0.73 -10.94 12.66
N THR A 10 1.90 -10.77 12.03
CA THR A 10 2.35 -11.75 11.04
C THR A 10 2.78 -13.05 11.73
N PRO A 11 2.84 -14.19 11.01
CA PRO A 11 3.35 -15.46 11.57
C PRO A 11 4.74 -15.32 12.19
N GLU A 12 5.55 -14.36 11.73
CA GLU A 12 6.89 -14.05 12.23
C GLU A 12 6.88 -13.16 13.48
N GLY A 13 5.69 -12.87 14.06
CA GLY A 13 5.55 -12.05 15.27
C GLY A 13 5.70 -10.54 15.05
N VAL A 14 5.73 -10.06 13.80
CA VAL A 14 5.82 -8.63 13.48
C VAL A 14 4.43 -8.00 13.46
N SER A 15 4.21 -6.95 14.24
CA SER A 15 2.97 -6.18 14.19
C SER A 15 2.97 -5.19 13.02
N LEU A 16 2.10 -5.43 12.04
CA LEU A 16 1.85 -4.52 10.93
C LEU A 16 0.65 -3.62 11.27
N ALA A 17 0.85 -2.32 11.25
CA ALA A 17 -0.24 -1.35 11.38
C ALA A 17 -0.76 -0.99 9.98
N LEU A 18 -1.88 -1.57 9.59
CA LEU A 18 -2.54 -1.31 8.32
C LEU A 18 -3.68 -0.30 8.52
N VAL A 19 -3.83 0.62 7.57
CA VAL A 19 -4.94 1.58 7.55
C VAL A 19 -5.86 1.21 6.38
N PRO A 20 -7.08 0.69 6.65
CA PRO A 20 -8.04 0.35 5.60
C PRO A 20 -8.46 1.59 4.79
N ALA A 21 -8.60 1.42 3.48
CA ALA A 21 -9.04 2.48 2.60
C ALA A 21 -10.56 2.56 2.55
N GLY A 22 -11.11 3.72 2.86
CA GLY A 22 -12.54 3.98 2.79
C GLY A 22 -13.10 3.93 1.36
N PRO A 23 -14.45 3.79 1.22
CA PRO A 23 -15.13 3.59 -0.07
C PRO A 23 -14.88 4.73 -1.07
N ALA A 24 -14.83 5.99 -0.64
CA ALA A 24 -14.60 7.11 -1.54
C ALA A 24 -13.24 7.06 -2.26
N ARG A 25 -12.17 6.72 -1.55
CA ARG A 25 -10.82 6.57 -2.16
C ARG A 25 -10.76 5.39 -3.12
N ARG A 26 -11.46 4.30 -2.81
CA ARG A 26 -11.56 3.12 -3.67
C ARG A 26 -12.35 3.42 -4.94
N ALA A 27 -13.46 4.18 -4.83
CA ALA A 27 -14.25 4.64 -5.98
C ALA A 27 -13.43 5.54 -6.92
N LEU A 28 -12.64 6.47 -6.36
CA LEU A 28 -11.73 7.31 -7.16
C LEU A 28 -10.66 6.48 -7.87
N ALA A 29 -10.05 5.50 -7.19
CA ALA A 29 -9.07 4.60 -7.82
C ALA A 29 -9.70 3.83 -8.99
N TRP A 30 -10.91 3.29 -8.77
CA TRP A 30 -11.64 2.60 -9.81
C TRP A 30 -12.01 3.52 -10.99
N ALA A 31 -12.43 4.75 -10.72
CA ALA A 31 -12.76 5.72 -11.78
C ALA A 31 -11.54 6.07 -12.65
N ILE A 32 -10.36 6.25 -12.03
CA ILE A 32 -9.10 6.46 -12.76
C ILE A 32 -8.78 5.24 -13.64
N ASP A 33 -8.82 4.03 -13.07
CA ASP A 33 -8.58 2.80 -13.80
C ASP A 33 -9.57 2.63 -14.96
N PHE A 34 -10.85 2.96 -14.75
CA PHE A 34 -11.89 2.88 -15.76
C PHE A 34 -11.64 3.84 -16.93
N VAL A 35 -11.21 5.08 -16.65
CA VAL A 35 -10.84 6.03 -17.71
C VAL A 35 -9.64 5.53 -18.51
N ILE A 36 -8.60 5.04 -17.83
CA ILE A 36 -7.41 4.47 -18.50
C ILE A 36 -7.82 3.28 -19.38
N TRP A 37 -8.66 2.40 -18.84
CA TRP A 37 -9.16 1.24 -19.57
C TRP A 37 -10.00 1.65 -20.80
N LEU A 38 -10.89 2.65 -20.69
CA LEU A 38 -11.67 3.18 -21.82
C LEU A 38 -10.76 3.73 -22.92
N ILE A 39 -9.72 4.49 -22.56
CA ILE A 39 -8.77 5.02 -23.53
C ILE A 39 -8.03 3.86 -24.23
N ALA A 40 -7.55 2.88 -23.48
CA ALA A 40 -6.88 1.71 -24.03
C ALA A 40 -7.80 0.90 -24.97
N LEU A 41 -9.04 0.71 -24.57
CA LEU A 41 -10.06 0.03 -25.39
C LEU A 41 -10.36 0.79 -26.68
N PHE A 42 -10.45 2.12 -26.60
CA PHE A 42 -10.68 2.98 -27.79
C PHE A 42 -9.51 2.88 -28.77
N VAL A 43 -8.27 2.96 -28.25
CA VAL A 43 -7.08 2.78 -29.09
C VAL A 43 -7.03 1.38 -29.71
N PHE A 44 -7.38 0.35 -28.95
CA PHE A 44 -7.47 -1.02 -29.45
C PHE A 44 -8.51 -1.17 -30.56
N ALA A 45 -9.70 -0.58 -30.40
CA ALA A 45 -10.76 -0.60 -31.40
C ALA A 45 -10.31 0.06 -32.72
N ILE A 46 -9.65 1.22 -32.64
CA ILE A 46 -9.09 1.92 -33.81
C ILE A 46 -8.03 1.06 -34.48
N ALA A 47 -7.06 0.53 -33.72
CA ALA A 47 -6.01 -0.31 -34.27
C ALA A 47 -6.57 -1.56 -34.97
N LEU A 48 -7.56 -2.19 -34.35
CA LEU A 48 -8.22 -3.36 -34.92
C LEU A 48 -8.95 -3.03 -36.24
N ARG A 49 -9.62 -1.88 -36.28
CA ARG A 49 -10.28 -1.39 -37.50
C ARG A 49 -9.31 -1.17 -38.66
N PHE A 50 -8.14 -0.61 -38.40
CA PHE A 50 -7.12 -0.39 -39.42
C PHE A 50 -6.44 -1.70 -39.84
N ALA A 51 -6.27 -2.66 -38.95
CA ALA A 51 -5.59 -3.94 -39.25
C ALA A 51 -6.48 -4.92 -40.00
N ILE A 52 -7.76 -5.03 -39.67
CA ILE A 52 -8.65 -6.09 -40.19
C ILE A 52 -9.81 -5.50 -41.00
N GLY A 53 -10.09 -4.20 -40.88
CA GLY A 53 -11.23 -3.55 -41.52
C GLY A 53 -12.53 -3.73 -40.70
N SER A 54 -13.69 -3.65 -41.41
CA SER A 54 -15.01 -3.82 -40.82
C SER A 54 -15.57 -5.18 -41.16
N GLY A 55 -16.13 -5.91 -40.18
CA GLY A 55 -16.78 -7.20 -40.39
C GLY A 55 -16.88 -8.01 -39.11
N GLY A 56 -17.56 -9.14 -39.15
CA GLY A 56 -17.83 -9.98 -37.98
C GLY A 56 -16.58 -10.47 -37.27
N LEU A 57 -15.47 -10.67 -37.97
CA LEU A 57 -14.20 -11.04 -37.35
C LEU A 57 -13.66 -9.91 -36.43
N ASN A 58 -13.74 -8.66 -36.90
CA ASN A 58 -13.34 -7.49 -36.12
C ASN A 58 -14.20 -7.37 -34.85
N GLU A 59 -15.52 -7.50 -34.98
CA GLU A 59 -16.46 -7.44 -33.86
C GLU A 59 -16.19 -8.56 -32.87
N GLY A 60 -15.95 -9.79 -33.32
CA GLY A 60 -15.62 -10.93 -32.47
C GLY A 60 -14.34 -10.71 -31.67
N ILE A 61 -13.28 -10.28 -32.31
CA ILE A 61 -11.99 -9.99 -31.65
C ILE A 61 -12.14 -8.82 -30.66
N PHE A 62 -12.90 -7.78 -31.03
CA PHE A 62 -13.17 -6.65 -30.14
C PHE A 62 -13.92 -7.09 -28.87
N LEU A 63 -14.97 -7.90 -28.98
CA LEU A 63 -15.73 -8.40 -27.83
C LEU A 63 -14.87 -9.28 -26.91
N VAL A 64 -14.07 -10.16 -27.49
CA VAL A 64 -13.11 -10.97 -26.70
C VAL A 64 -12.08 -10.08 -26.02
N GLY A 65 -11.53 -9.11 -26.73
CA GLY A 65 -10.58 -8.15 -26.18
C GLY A 65 -11.17 -7.30 -25.02
N LEU A 66 -12.41 -6.84 -25.20
CA LEU A 66 -13.16 -6.14 -24.17
C LEU A 66 -13.32 -7.00 -22.91
N PHE A 67 -13.79 -8.24 -23.05
CA PHE A 67 -13.98 -9.16 -21.95
C PHE A 67 -12.67 -9.47 -21.22
N VAL A 68 -11.65 -9.86 -21.95
CA VAL A 68 -10.33 -10.23 -21.42
C VAL A 68 -9.66 -9.03 -20.73
N SER A 69 -9.73 -7.84 -21.33
CA SER A 69 -9.12 -6.65 -20.73
C SER A 69 -9.87 -6.20 -19.48
N TYR A 70 -11.21 -6.22 -19.48
CA TYR A 70 -12.01 -5.81 -18.32
C TYR A 70 -11.74 -6.68 -17.08
N TRP A 71 -11.70 -8.00 -17.26
CA TRP A 71 -11.46 -8.94 -16.16
C TRP A 71 -9.96 -9.18 -15.89
N GLY A 72 -9.15 -9.20 -16.94
CA GLY A 72 -7.73 -9.51 -16.86
C GLY A 72 -6.88 -8.35 -16.32
N TYR A 73 -7.17 -7.11 -16.74
CA TYR A 73 -6.37 -5.94 -16.33
C TYR A 73 -6.21 -5.83 -14.81
N PRO A 74 -7.28 -5.81 -13.98
CA PRO A 74 -7.12 -5.68 -12.55
C PRO A 74 -6.40 -6.88 -11.93
N VAL A 75 -6.67 -8.11 -12.42
CA VAL A 75 -6.02 -9.32 -11.91
C VAL A 75 -4.52 -9.31 -12.20
N LEU A 76 -4.13 -9.03 -13.45
CA LEU A 76 -2.72 -8.94 -13.84
C LEU A 76 -1.99 -7.85 -13.05
N CYS A 77 -2.60 -6.67 -12.94
CA CYS A 77 -2.00 -5.58 -12.18
C CYS A 77 -1.83 -5.93 -10.69
N GLU A 78 -2.82 -6.50 -10.06
CA GLU A 78 -2.74 -6.86 -8.64
C GLU A 78 -1.68 -7.93 -8.36
N VAL A 79 -1.54 -8.92 -9.25
CA VAL A 79 -0.56 -10.00 -9.07
C VAL A 79 0.86 -9.54 -9.34
N TYR A 80 1.10 -8.83 -10.45
CA TYR A 80 2.45 -8.47 -10.87
C TYR A 80 2.96 -7.14 -10.33
N PHE A 81 2.07 -6.23 -9.93
CA PHE A 81 2.45 -4.91 -9.39
C PHE A 81 2.17 -4.76 -7.89
N GLY A 82 2.24 -5.86 -7.12
CA GLY A 82 2.16 -5.82 -5.65
C GLY A 82 0.81 -5.34 -5.14
N GLY A 83 -0.29 -5.87 -5.66
CA GLY A 83 -1.65 -5.52 -5.22
C GLY A 83 -2.18 -4.20 -5.74
N ARG A 84 -1.57 -3.61 -6.78
CA ARG A 84 -1.87 -2.23 -7.22
C ARG A 84 -2.22 -2.17 -8.69
N THR A 85 -3.39 -1.61 -9.01
CA THR A 85 -3.70 -1.09 -10.34
C THR A 85 -3.10 0.32 -10.50
N LEU A 86 -3.12 0.87 -11.71
CA LEU A 86 -2.59 2.23 -11.96
C LEU A 86 -3.32 3.28 -11.12
N GLY A 87 -4.66 3.23 -11.04
CA GLY A 87 -5.44 4.13 -10.21
C GLY A 87 -5.18 3.98 -8.72
N LYS A 88 -5.04 2.73 -8.23
CA LYS A 88 -4.66 2.47 -6.85
C LYS A 88 -3.25 3.01 -6.54
N ARG A 89 -2.30 2.83 -7.45
CA ARG A 89 -0.94 3.33 -7.30
C ARG A 89 -0.89 4.86 -7.18
N TRP A 90 -1.69 5.57 -7.98
CA TRP A 90 -1.77 7.05 -7.91
C TRP A 90 -2.32 7.55 -6.59
N LEU A 91 -3.29 6.83 -6.01
CA LEU A 91 -3.89 7.18 -4.73
C LEU A 91 -3.17 6.58 -3.52
N GLY A 92 -2.06 5.87 -3.73
CA GLY A 92 -1.30 5.22 -2.67
C GLY A 92 -2.09 4.10 -1.99
N LEU A 93 -2.85 3.33 -2.76
CA LEU A 93 -3.62 2.18 -2.28
C LEU A 93 -2.98 0.87 -2.75
N GLU A 94 -3.13 -0.16 -1.93
CA GLU A 94 -2.72 -1.52 -2.28
C GLU A 94 -3.70 -2.55 -1.71
N VAL A 95 -3.74 -3.68 -2.37
CA VAL A 95 -4.49 -4.85 -1.92
C VAL A 95 -3.52 -5.81 -1.25
N VAL A 96 -3.86 -6.22 -0.05
CA VAL A 96 -3.13 -7.24 0.71
C VAL A 96 -4.08 -8.33 1.16
N ARG A 97 -3.58 -9.50 1.46
CA ARG A 97 -4.33 -10.56 2.12
C ARG A 97 -4.61 -10.17 3.57
N ALA A 98 -5.62 -10.79 4.17
CA ALA A 98 -5.98 -10.53 5.57
C ALA A 98 -4.87 -10.91 6.57
N ASP A 99 -3.91 -11.75 6.15
CA ASP A 99 -2.70 -12.10 6.90
C ASP A 99 -1.50 -11.16 6.64
N GLY A 100 -1.68 -10.11 5.83
CA GLY A 100 -0.64 -9.14 5.49
C GLY A 100 0.27 -9.54 4.32
N LEU A 101 0.08 -10.73 3.76
CA LEU A 101 0.86 -11.20 2.61
C LEU A 101 0.41 -10.57 1.29
N PRO A 102 1.25 -10.57 0.25
CA PRO A 102 0.87 -10.14 -1.09
C PRO A 102 -0.29 -10.96 -1.65
N VAL A 103 -1.13 -10.34 -2.48
CA VAL A 103 -2.25 -10.99 -3.17
C VAL A 103 -1.73 -11.88 -4.29
N GLY A 104 -2.21 -13.13 -4.32
CA GLY A 104 -1.95 -14.07 -5.39
C GLY A 104 -3.03 -14.09 -6.48
N TRP A 105 -2.86 -14.99 -7.46
CA TRP A 105 -3.80 -15.17 -8.57
C TRP A 105 -5.21 -15.54 -8.09
N ARG A 106 -5.29 -16.45 -7.13
CA ARG A 106 -6.57 -16.98 -6.62
C ARG A 106 -7.38 -15.86 -5.97
N GLU A 107 -6.77 -15.13 -5.06
CA GLU A 107 -7.43 -14.04 -4.33
C GLU A 107 -7.84 -12.92 -5.28
N SER A 108 -6.94 -12.51 -6.18
CA SER A 108 -7.21 -11.46 -7.14
C SER A 108 -8.31 -11.85 -8.15
N ALA A 109 -8.28 -13.07 -8.68
CA ALA A 109 -9.32 -13.55 -9.58
C ALA A 109 -10.69 -13.59 -8.86
N THR A 110 -10.75 -14.20 -7.66
CA THR A 110 -12.00 -14.33 -6.89
C THR A 110 -12.62 -12.97 -6.60
N ARG A 111 -11.85 -12.01 -6.10
CA ARG A 111 -12.37 -10.69 -5.76
C ARG A 111 -12.82 -9.88 -6.98
N ASN A 112 -12.17 -10.04 -8.12
CA ASN A 112 -12.51 -9.32 -9.34
C ASN A 112 -13.68 -9.99 -10.08
N LEU A 113 -13.84 -11.32 -10.02
CA LEU A 113 -15.03 -12.01 -10.51
C LEU A 113 -16.28 -11.62 -9.72
N LEU A 114 -16.18 -11.51 -8.40
CA LEU A 114 -17.29 -11.08 -7.55
C LEU A 114 -17.64 -9.59 -7.68
N LEU A 115 -16.92 -8.83 -8.51
CA LEU A 115 -17.31 -7.46 -8.87
C LEU A 115 -18.72 -7.42 -9.50
N ALA A 116 -19.11 -8.47 -10.25
CA ALA A 116 -20.46 -8.61 -10.79
C ALA A 116 -21.52 -8.69 -9.68
N ALA A 117 -21.23 -9.41 -8.60
CA ALA A 117 -22.13 -9.49 -7.44
C ALA A 117 -22.19 -8.16 -6.65
N ASP A 118 -21.05 -7.48 -6.52
CA ASP A 118 -20.99 -6.16 -5.88
C ASP A 118 -21.85 -5.11 -6.62
N PHE A 119 -21.99 -5.26 -7.96
CA PHE A 119 -22.75 -4.33 -8.80
C PHE A 119 -24.26 -4.47 -8.66
N LEU A 120 -24.75 -5.60 -8.15
CA LEU A 120 -26.18 -5.84 -7.94
C LEU A 120 -26.70 -5.12 -6.67
N PRO A 121 -28.03 -4.81 -6.58
CA PRO A 121 -29.01 -4.86 -7.65
C PRO A 121 -28.86 -3.75 -8.68
N LEU A 122 -28.24 -2.63 -8.34
CA LEU A 122 -27.96 -1.47 -9.20
C LEU A 122 -26.76 -0.67 -8.67
N CYS A 123 -25.94 -0.15 -9.59
CA CYS A 123 -24.90 0.87 -9.31
C CYS A 123 -23.99 0.57 -8.12
N TYR A 124 -23.52 -0.66 -7.98
CA TYR A 124 -22.58 -1.07 -6.91
C TYR A 124 -23.20 -1.03 -5.49
N ALA A 125 -24.52 -1.19 -5.38
CA ALA A 125 -25.22 -1.04 -4.09
C ALA A 125 -24.80 -2.13 -3.09
N ALA A 126 -24.72 -3.40 -3.49
CA ALA A 126 -24.30 -4.49 -2.60
C ALA A 126 -22.86 -4.30 -2.09
N GLY A 127 -21.95 -3.91 -2.98
CA GLY A 127 -20.57 -3.61 -2.60
C GLY A 127 -20.44 -2.43 -1.63
N LEU A 128 -21.24 -1.36 -1.85
CA LEU A 128 -21.25 -0.20 -0.97
C LEU A 128 -21.85 -0.53 0.40
N VAL A 129 -22.97 -1.23 0.47
CA VAL A 129 -23.57 -1.67 1.73
C VAL A 129 -22.60 -2.55 2.50
N SER A 130 -21.95 -3.53 1.84
CA SER A 130 -20.94 -4.37 2.46
C SER A 130 -19.80 -3.53 3.05
N MET A 131 -19.28 -2.52 2.31
CA MET A 131 -18.21 -1.65 2.79
C MET A 131 -18.64 -0.75 3.94
N LEU A 132 -19.90 -0.32 4.02
CA LEU A 132 -20.38 0.54 5.11
C LEU A 132 -20.70 -0.25 6.39
N THR A 133 -21.03 -1.52 6.27
CA THR A 133 -21.33 -2.40 7.41
C THR A 133 -20.08 -3.10 7.96
N ASP A 134 -19.02 -3.27 7.16
CA ASP A 134 -17.77 -3.89 7.60
C ASP A 134 -16.79 -2.85 8.17
N PRO A 135 -16.27 -3.03 9.40
CA PRO A 135 -15.30 -2.12 10.02
C PRO A 135 -14.00 -1.91 9.22
N GLN A 136 -13.69 -2.81 8.31
CA GLN A 136 -12.50 -2.79 7.45
C GLN A 136 -12.81 -2.31 6.03
N PHE A 137 -14.05 -1.85 5.77
CA PHE A 137 -14.53 -1.40 4.47
C PHE A 137 -14.35 -2.43 3.35
N ARG A 138 -14.53 -3.72 3.65
CA ARG A 138 -14.43 -4.80 2.66
C ARG A 138 -15.69 -4.91 1.84
N ARG A 139 -15.55 -5.02 0.51
CA ARG A 139 -16.65 -5.40 -0.37
C ARG A 139 -16.88 -6.92 -0.35
N LEU A 140 -17.96 -7.41 -0.94
CA LEU A 140 -18.27 -8.85 -0.97
C LEU A 140 -17.10 -9.67 -1.56
N GLY A 141 -16.53 -9.21 -2.67
CA GLY A 141 -15.36 -9.84 -3.27
C GLY A 141 -14.14 -9.89 -2.34
N ASP A 142 -13.91 -8.85 -1.54
CA ASP A 142 -12.81 -8.81 -0.58
C ASP A 142 -13.04 -9.78 0.59
N LEU A 143 -14.27 -9.88 1.08
CA LEU A 143 -14.66 -10.80 2.15
C LEU A 143 -14.42 -12.26 1.75
N VAL A 144 -14.90 -12.64 0.56
CA VAL A 144 -14.76 -14.02 0.05
C VAL A 144 -13.31 -14.37 -0.27
N ALA A 145 -12.55 -13.42 -0.82
CA ALA A 145 -11.14 -13.62 -1.16
C ALA A 145 -10.19 -13.48 0.03
N GLY A 146 -10.66 -13.06 1.22
CA GLY A 146 -9.82 -12.84 2.39
C GLY A 146 -8.79 -11.72 2.17
N THR A 147 -9.18 -10.61 1.55
CA THR A 147 -8.30 -9.50 1.19
C THR A 147 -8.75 -8.18 1.81
N LEU A 148 -7.82 -7.23 1.89
CA LEU A 148 -8.03 -5.87 2.38
C LEU A 148 -7.46 -4.87 1.39
N VAL A 149 -8.12 -3.73 1.22
CA VAL A 149 -7.54 -2.58 0.52
C VAL A 149 -7.07 -1.59 1.56
N VAL A 150 -5.77 -1.32 1.56
CA VAL A 150 -5.12 -0.48 2.57
C VAL A 150 -4.37 0.67 1.90
N TYR A 151 -4.06 1.69 2.68
CA TYR A 151 -3.09 2.69 2.24
C TYR A 151 -1.70 2.05 2.20
N SER A 152 -1.03 2.17 1.07
CA SER A 152 0.35 1.72 0.92
C SER A 152 1.23 2.47 1.89
N ALA A 153 1.96 1.75 2.73
CA ALA A 153 3.01 2.35 3.51
C ALA A 153 4.05 2.91 2.52
N LYS A 154 4.10 4.24 2.36
CA LYS A 154 5.22 4.85 1.65
C LYS A 154 6.48 4.39 2.39
N PRO A 155 7.46 3.81 1.70
CA PRO A 155 8.76 3.62 2.31
C PRO A 155 9.18 4.98 2.85
N ARG A 156 9.30 5.10 4.16
CA ARG A 156 9.85 6.34 4.72
C ARG A 156 11.27 6.43 4.19
N PRO A 157 11.65 7.51 3.51
CA PRO A 157 13.02 7.65 3.08
C PRO A 157 13.89 7.61 4.35
N ARG A 158 14.76 6.63 4.43
CA ARG A 158 15.81 6.51 5.47
C ARG A 158 16.85 7.64 5.38
N GLN A 159 16.49 8.79 4.79
CA GLN A 159 17.43 9.83 4.40
C GLN A 159 18.12 10.51 5.59
N ALA A 160 17.43 10.71 6.70
CA ALA A 160 18.02 11.44 7.83
C ALA A 160 19.13 10.68 8.59
N ALA A 161 19.15 9.35 8.48
CA ALA A 161 20.22 8.54 9.07
C ALA A 161 21.46 8.38 8.17
N LEU A 162 21.32 8.68 6.88
CA LEU A 162 22.39 8.45 5.88
C LEU A 162 23.38 9.61 5.75
N ASP A 163 23.04 10.80 6.25
CA ASP A 163 23.89 12.01 6.15
C ASP A 163 24.97 12.08 7.25
N ALA A 164 24.92 11.19 8.25
CA ALA A 164 25.93 11.13 9.30
C ALA A 164 26.99 10.04 9.00
N ALA A 165 28.25 10.31 9.39
CA ALA A 165 29.29 9.29 9.32
C ALA A 165 28.95 8.12 10.24
N PRO A 166 28.89 6.87 9.74
CA PRO A 166 28.46 5.72 10.53
C PRO A 166 29.46 5.44 11.66
N MET A 167 28.92 5.21 12.85
CA MET A 167 29.69 4.86 14.03
C MET A 167 29.18 3.54 14.61
N PRO A 168 30.07 2.62 15.05
CA PRO A 168 29.64 1.40 15.72
C PRO A 168 29.01 1.72 17.08
N LEU A 169 28.04 0.92 17.48
CA LEU A 169 27.42 1.01 18.80
C LEU A 169 28.46 0.63 19.90
N PRO A 170 28.41 1.29 21.06
CA PRO A 170 29.32 0.98 22.17
C PRO A 170 29.05 -0.39 22.82
N PHE A 171 27.81 -0.88 22.69
CA PHE A 171 27.34 -2.20 23.13
C PHE A 171 26.16 -2.66 22.23
N PRO A 172 25.93 -3.98 22.16
CA PRO A 172 24.84 -4.50 21.35
C PRO A 172 23.49 -4.06 21.93
N LEU A 173 22.62 -3.51 21.04
CA LEU A 173 21.23 -3.19 21.33
C LEU A 173 20.32 -4.33 20.85
N ASP A 174 19.26 -4.58 21.60
CA ASP A 174 18.20 -5.49 21.17
C ASP A 174 17.49 -4.97 19.91
N PRO A 175 16.90 -5.85 19.09
CA PRO A 175 16.23 -5.46 17.86
C PRO A 175 15.14 -4.39 18.05
N GLU A 176 14.45 -4.38 19.19
CA GLU A 176 13.46 -3.35 19.54
C GLU A 176 14.12 -1.99 19.82
N GLN A 177 15.23 -1.99 20.54
CA GLN A 177 16.02 -0.78 20.83
C GLN A 177 16.63 -0.19 19.57
N GLN A 178 17.15 -1.05 18.67
CA GLN A 178 17.65 -0.61 17.35
C GLN A 178 16.57 0.07 16.54
N ARG A 179 15.35 -0.51 16.49
CA ARG A 179 14.20 0.10 15.82
C ARG A 179 13.80 1.42 16.45
N ALA A 180 13.76 1.48 17.80
CA ALA A 180 13.43 2.71 18.52
C ALA A 180 14.43 3.84 18.22
N LEU A 181 15.74 3.53 18.13
CA LEU A 181 16.76 4.48 17.76
C LEU A 181 16.57 5.02 16.34
N ILE A 182 16.33 4.14 15.37
CA ILE A 182 16.06 4.55 13.98
C ILE A 182 14.80 5.40 13.88
N ASP A 183 13.71 4.98 14.53
CA ASP A 183 12.44 5.72 14.57
C ASP A 183 12.59 7.10 15.22
N LEU A 184 13.42 7.21 16.27
CA LEU A 184 13.72 8.49 16.92
C LEU A 184 14.38 9.45 15.94
N ILE A 185 15.42 9.02 15.24
CA ILE A 185 16.14 9.86 14.28
C ILE A 185 15.26 10.24 13.08
N GLU A 186 14.47 9.31 12.55
CA GLU A 186 13.51 9.62 11.47
C GLU A 186 12.42 10.63 11.88
N ARG A 187 12.01 10.63 13.14
CA ARG A 187 11.04 11.59 13.68
C ARG A 187 11.66 12.90 14.12
N ALA A 188 12.95 12.90 14.44
CA ALA A 188 13.64 14.06 15.00
C ALA A 188 13.46 15.32 14.13
N GLU A 189 13.50 15.20 12.81
CA GLU A 189 13.32 16.34 11.90
C GLU A 189 11.94 17.02 12.00
N ARG A 190 10.93 16.30 12.46
CA ARG A 190 9.55 16.80 12.62
C ARG A 190 9.28 17.38 13.99
N LEU A 191 10.20 17.20 14.94
CA LEU A 191 10.06 17.67 16.30
C LEU A 191 10.69 19.06 16.46
N PRO A 192 10.14 19.93 17.33
CA PRO A 192 10.80 21.18 17.74
C PRO A 192 12.19 20.87 18.34
N LEU A 193 13.13 21.81 18.18
CA LEU A 193 14.52 21.61 18.63
C LEU A 193 14.59 21.25 20.13
N SER A 194 13.80 21.95 20.97
CA SER A 194 13.74 21.69 22.40
C SER A 194 13.39 20.21 22.72
N ARG A 195 12.41 19.66 21.98
CA ARG A 195 11.98 18.28 22.19
C ARG A 195 13.02 17.27 21.68
N ARG A 196 13.74 17.60 20.62
CA ARG A 196 14.85 16.77 20.11
C ARG A 196 15.98 16.66 21.14
N LEU A 197 16.34 17.78 21.76
CA LEU A 197 17.40 17.83 22.77
C LEU A 197 17.00 17.08 24.04
N GLU A 198 15.76 17.26 24.49
CA GLU A 198 15.23 16.51 25.64
C GLU A 198 15.28 14.97 25.42
N LEU A 199 14.87 14.51 24.22
CA LEU A 199 14.95 13.07 23.88
C LEU A 199 16.39 12.59 23.73
N ALA A 200 17.29 13.42 23.22
CA ALA A 200 18.72 13.11 23.14
C ALA A 200 19.38 13.01 24.52
N ASP A 201 18.93 13.82 25.46
CA ASP A 201 19.42 13.77 26.86
C ASP A 201 18.98 12.49 27.58
N LEU A 202 17.79 11.97 27.29
CA LEU A 202 17.35 10.66 27.79
C LEU A 202 18.23 9.50 27.30
N ALA A 203 18.90 9.67 26.16
CA ALA A 203 19.83 8.70 25.61
C ALA A 203 21.30 8.89 26.08
N GLU A 204 21.54 9.73 27.10
CA GLU A 204 22.87 9.90 27.71
C GLU A 204 23.55 8.57 28.09
N PRO A 205 22.85 7.55 28.65
CA PRO A 205 23.47 6.26 28.95
C PRO A 205 24.07 5.54 27.73
N LEU A 206 23.54 5.80 26.53
CA LEU A 206 24.03 5.22 25.28
C LEU A 206 25.13 6.07 24.64
N THR A 207 24.95 7.40 24.67
CA THR A 207 25.82 8.34 23.96
C THR A 207 27.00 8.86 24.82
N GLY A 208 26.81 8.89 26.13
CA GLY A 208 27.75 9.56 27.07
C GLY A 208 27.77 11.09 26.92
N LEU A 209 26.80 11.67 26.19
CA LEU A 209 26.73 13.10 25.85
C LEU A 209 25.34 13.64 26.09
N ARG A 210 25.21 14.99 26.10
CA ARG A 210 23.94 15.69 26.20
C ARG A 210 23.74 16.68 25.05
N GLY A 211 22.52 17.14 24.87
CA GLY A 211 22.14 18.14 23.90
C GLY A 211 22.42 17.76 22.45
N GLU A 212 22.90 18.69 21.67
CA GLU A 212 23.18 18.51 20.24
C GLU A 212 24.23 17.44 19.98
N ALA A 213 25.28 17.36 20.81
CA ALA A 213 26.33 16.35 20.67
C ALA A 213 25.79 14.92 20.86
N SER A 214 24.82 14.72 21.77
CA SER A 214 24.13 13.45 21.92
C SER A 214 23.30 13.13 20.68
N LEU A 215 22.55 14.10 20.14
CA LEU A 215 21.73 13.94 18.94
C LEU A 215 22.58 13.56 17.71
N GLU A 216 23.72 14.21 17.51
CA GLU A 216 24.66 13.87 16.42
C GLU A 216 25.23 12.45 16.57
N ARG A 217 25.56 12.06 17.79
CA ARG A 217 26.06 10.69 18.06
C ARG A 217 24.98 9.65 17.82
N LEU A 218 23.73 9.91 18.20
CA LEU A 218 22.59 9.04 17.90
C LEU A 218 22.37 8.90 16.38
N ARG A 219 22.53 9.97 15.60
CA ARG A 219 22.48 9.91 14.13
C ARG A 219 23.58 9.01 13.56
N ALA A 220 24.82 9.14 14.08
CA ALA A 220 25.94 8.31 13.66
C ALA A 220 25.72 6.82 13.97
N TYR A 221 25.16 6.49 15.13
CA TYR A 221 24.79 5.12 15.50
C TYR A 221 23.68 4.58 14.60
N ALA A 222 22.61 5.36 14.35
CA ALA A 222 21.54 4.96 13.45
C ALA A 222 22.05 4.72 12.00
N ALA A 223 22.97 5.55 11.52
CA ALA A 223 23.64 5.35 10.24
C ALA A 223 24.47 4.05 10.19
N GLY A 224 25.07 3.65 11.31
CA GLY A 224 25.79 2.38 11.43
C GLY A 224 24.88 1.14 11.38
N LEU A 225 23.64 1.25 11.89
CA LEU A 225 22.65 0.15 11.88
C LEU A 225 21.94 -0.04 10.52
N THR A 226 21.98 0.96 9.64
CA THR A 226 21.25 0.94 8.36
C THR A 226 22.10 0.53 7.16
N ARG A 227 23.38 0.24 7.37
CA ARG A 227 24.29 -0.33 6.38
C ARG A 227 24.37 -1.84 6.51
#